data_d9333d0ddd8424bdc9a0bb0767825843
#
_entry.id   d9333d0ddd8424bdc9a0bb0767825843
#
_cell.length_a   1.000
_cell.length_b   1.000
_cell.length_c   1.000
_cell.angle_alpha   90.00
_cell.angle_beta   90.00
_cell.angle_gamma   90.00
#
_symmetry.space_group_name_H-M   'P 1'
#
loop_
_entity.id
_entity.type
_entity.pdbx_description
1 polymer ?
#
loop_
_entity_poly.entity_id
_entity_poly.type
_entity_poly.pdbx_seq_one_letter_code
_entity_poly.pdbx_strand_id
1 'polypeptide(L)'
;MTDSTIRDASLAPEGERKIQWVAQHAQTLNSFAAERLSDGSLRGRRIAIAVHLEAKTAYLAWLFQEAGAEVVATGSNPFSTQDDVCAALVSRGVTVHAIHGADPKTFDSHLHATLDFGPDLIVDDGAELVTRLHESRRDLLPSVRGASEETTSGVLRLRAMEREGALEIPVIAANDARCKHLFDNRYGTGQSTLTAILAATNLLLAGKVVVVAGYGWVGQGLALYFRGFGARVIVVEVDPFRGLEAASAGFDVQPMADAAPVGDVFVTGTGSIGILRREHFEVMKDGALLANSGNFAHEIDVAALSKLAVEELEARRHVTEYVLADGRRIHLLAQGALVNIAASDGHPIEIMDMSFSVQALSIHHLANHAQDLAPGVHPLPADIDEAIARTRLELLGMHLEVARPEQEAYVRSWR
;
A
#
# COMPACT_ATOMS: atom_id res chain seq x y z
N MET A 1 -13.12 18.80 20.78
CA MET A 1 -12.01 17.90 20.42
C MET A 1 -12.54 16.49 20.65
N THR A 2 -12.69 15.72 19.61
CA THR A 2 -13.00 14.28 19.72
C THR A 2 -11.79 13.62 20.39
N ASP A 3 -12.02 12.81 21.43
CA ASP A 3 -10.93 12.14 22.13
C ASP A 3 -10.24 11.15 21.18
N SER A 4 -8.93 11.30 21.00
CA SER A 4 -8.12 10.35 20.25
C SER A 4 -7.96 9.04 21.02
N THR A 5 -7.91 7.93 20.30
CA THR A 5 -7.65 6.58 20.84
C THR A 5 -6.30 6.11 20.34
N ILE A 6 -5.25 6.32 21.13
CA ILE A 6 -3.87 5.93 20.84
C ILE A 6 -3.26 5.17 22.02
N ARG A 7 -2.15 4.47 21.81
CA ARG A 7 -1.49 3.68 22.85
C ARG A 7 -0.89 4.54 23.96
N ASP A 8 -0.06 5.52 23.60
CA ASP A 8 0.72 6.33 24.56
C ASP A 8 1.15 7.66 23.91
N ALA A 9 0.67 8.77 24.45
CA ALA A 9 0.99 10.11 23.96
C ALA A 9 2.47 10.50 24.23
N SER A 10 3.15 9.86 25.18
CA SER A 10 4.55 10.14 25.50
C SER A 10 5.53 9.76 24.40
N LEU A 11 5.10 8.94 23.43
CA LEU A 11 5.88 8.53 22.26
C LEU A 11 6.01 9.62 21.19
N ALA A 12 5.26 10.73 21.31
CA ALA A 12 5.22 11.79 20.31
C ALA A 12 6.59 12.32 19.83
N PRO A 13 7.61 12.51 20.70
CA PRO A 13 8.91 13.03 20.25
C PRO A 13 9.64 12.11 19.25
N GLU A 14 9.43 10.81 19.31
CA GLU A 14 10.01 9.85 18.35
C GLU A 14 9.27 9.92 17.01
N GLY A 15 7.96 9.86 17.03
CA GLY A 15 7.14 10.01 15.83
C GLY A 15 7.36 11.34 15.13
N GLU A 16 7.53 12.43 15.90
CA GLU A 16 7.84 13.76 15.34
C GLU A 16 9.15 13.75 14.53
N ARG A 17 10.21 13.11 15.02
CA ARG A 17 11.47 12.98 14.26
C ARG A 17 11.28 12.22 12.96
N LYS A 18 10.46 11.15 12.96
CA LYS A 18 10.13 10.39 11.76
C LYS A 18 9.36 11.24 10.74
N ILE A 19 8.35 11.98 11.17
CA ILE A 19 7.57 12.87 10.30
C ILE A 19 8.45 13.98 9.72
N GLN A 20 9.32 14.59 10.54
CA GLN A 20 10.26 15.61 10.06
C GLN A 20 11.25 15.06 9.04
N TRP A 21 11.72 13.82 9.21
CA TRP A 21 12.55 13.16 8.23
C TRP A 21 11.84 12.99 6.88
N VAL A 22 10.57 12.58 6.90
CA VAL A 22 9.74 12.53 5.69
C VAL A 22 9.61 13.91 5.05
N ALA A 23 9.29 14.93 5.84
CA ALA A 23 9.15 16.30 5.35
C ALA A 23 10.39 16.83 4.61
N GLN A 24 11.60 16.41 5.03
CA GLN A 24 12.84 16.81 4.36
C GLN A 24 13.06 16.15 2.99
N HIS A 25 12.42 15.00 2.72
CA HIS A 25 12.64 14.18 1.54
C HIS A 25 11.44 14.13 0.57
N ALA A 26 10.26 14.56 1.00
CA ALA A 26 9.03 14.56 0.20
C ALA A 26 8.92 15.83 -0.67
N GLN A 27 9.81 15.96 -1.65
CA GLN A 27 10.03 17.20 -2.42
C GLN A 27 8.83 17.59 -3.30
N THR A 28 8.14 16.60 -3.90
CA THR A 28 6.98 16.83 -4.77
C THR A 28 5.78 17.28 -3.94
N LEU A 29 5.57 16.66 -2.78
CA LEU A 29 4.55 17.08 -1.81
C LEU A 29 4.81 18.49 -1.30
N ASN A 30 6.07 18.80 -0.95
CA ASN A 30 6.46 20.10 -0.39
C ASN A 30 6.31 21.26 -1.37
N SER A 31 6.45 21.02 -2.65
CA SER A 31 6.35 22.04 -3.69
C SER A 31 4.99 22.01 -4.37
N PHE A 32 4.82 21.11 -5.33
CA PHE A 32 3.69 21.09 -6.24
C PHE A 32 2.34 20.80 -5.55
N ALA A 33 2.29 19.77 -4.70
CA ALA A 33 1.05 19.42 -4.02
C ALA A 33 0.67 20.49 -2.98
N ALA A 34 1.60 20.92 -2.14
CA ALA A 34 1.35 21.96 -1.14
C ALA A 34 0.92 23.30 -1.76
N GLU A 35 1.51 23.69 -2.89
CA GLU A 35 1.09 24.89 -3.64
C GLU A 35 -0.38 24.77 -4.07
N ARG A 36 -0.78 23.65 -4.66
CA ARG A 36 -2.18 23.40 -5.09
C ARG A 36 -3.15 23.38 -3.93
N LEU A 37 -2.78 22.78 -2.79
CA LEU A 37 -3.61 22.73 -1.60
C LEU A 37 -3.79 24.10 -0.92
N SER A 38 -2.92 25.07 -1.22
CA SER A 38 -2.96 26.42 -0.62
C SER A 38 -4.06 27.34 -1.18
N ASP A 39 -4.84 26.89 -2.17
CA ASP A 39 -5.89 27.69 -2.81
C ASP A 39 -7.12 27.95 -1.92
N GLY A 40 -7.17 27.34 -0.74
CA GLY A 40 -8.24 27.50 0.24
C GLY A 40 -9.43 26.55 0.03
N SER A 41 -9.42 25.68 -0.96
CA SER A 41 -10.50 24.71 -1.25
C SER A 41 -10.72 23.69 -0.13
N LEU A 42 -9.68 23.41 0.66
CA LEU A 42 -9.75 22.50 1.81
C LEU A 42 -10.09 23.18 3.14
N ARG A 43 -10.19 24.50 3.19
CA ARG A 43 -10.47 25.20 4.45
C ARG A 43 -11.82 24.80 5.03
N GLY A 44 -11.79 24.29 6.26
CA GLY A 44 -12.97 23.81 6.99
C GLY A 44 -13.56 22.52 6.43
N ARG A 45 -12.89 21.83 5.51
CA ARG A 45 -13.25 20.48 5.08
C ARG A 45 -12.84 19.47 6.15
N ARG A 46 -13.64 18.43 6.31
CA ARG A 46 -13.39 17.33 7.22
C ARG A 46 -12.88 16.14 6.43
N ILE A 47 -11.62 15.77 6.65
CA ILE A 47 -10.95 14.70 5.90
C ILE A 47 -10.69 13.52 6.83
N ALA A 48 -11.20 12.34 6.48
CA ALA A 48 -10.85 11.08 7.11
C ALA A 48 -9.78 10.34 6.31
N ILE A 49 -8.78 9.82 7.00
CA ILE A 49 -7.67 9.05 6.41
C ILE A 49 -7.64 7.67 7.05
N ALA A 50 -7.75 6.62 6.22
CA ALA A 50 -7.53 5.23 6.60
C ALA A 50 -6.51 4.61 5.64
N VAL A 51 -5.25 4.87 5.89
CA VAL A 51 -4.08 4.33 5.15
C VAL A 51 -3.12 3.75 6.16
N HIS A 52 -2.12 2.98 5.74
CA HIS A 52 -1.07 2.51 6.66
C HIS A 52 -0.51 3.67 7.49
N LEU A 53 -0.82 3.71 8.80
CA LEU A 53 -0.53 4.89 9.63
C LEU A 53 0.91 4.86 10.15
N GLU A 54 1.79 5.35 9.30
CA GLU A 54 3.23 5.52 9.52
C GLU A 54 3.66 6.96 9.12
N ALA A 55 4.94 7.27 9.20
CA ALA A 55 5.41 8.66 9.11
C ALA A 55 5.03 9.40 7.80
N LYS A 56 4.96 8.70 6.66
CA LYS A 56 4.62 9.32 5.38
C LYS A 56 3.12 9.66 5.30
N THR A 57 2.26 8.76 5.78
CA THR A 57 0.82 9.01 5.93
C THR A 57 0.55 10.16 6.92
N ALA A 58 1.29 10.18 8.02
CA ALA A 58 1.20 11.28 8.97
C ALA A 58 1.60 12.63 8.37
N TYR A 59 2.60 12.62 7.49
CA TYR A 59 3.00 13.83 6.78
C TYR A 59 1.90 14.31 5.82
N LEU A 60 1.25 13.41 5.08
CA LEU A 60 0.08 13.75 4.25
C LEU A 60 -1.07 14.33 5.09
N ALA A 61 -1.38 13.72 6.24
CA ALA A 61 -2.41 14.22 7.16
C ALA A 61 -2.10 15.65 7.65
N TRP A 62 -0.84 15.91 7.97
CA TRP A 62 -0.38 17.23 8.37
C TRP A 62 -0.50 18.25 7.23
N LEU A 63 -0.16 17.91 5.99
CA LEU A 63 -0.33 18.80 4.84
C LEU A 63 -1.79 19.21 4.62
N PHE A 64 -2.75 18.31 4.79
CA PHE A 64 -4.16 18.66 4.73
C PHE A 64 -4.57 19.62 5.87
N GLN A 65 -4.04 19.40 7.06
CA GLN A 65 -4.30 20.30 8.20
C GLN A 65 -3.71 21.70 7.95
N GLU A 66 -2.47 21.80 7.43
CA GLU A 66 -1.84 23.07 7.04
C GLU A 66 -2.64 23.79 5.95
N ALA A 67 -3.30 23.04 5.05
CA ALA A 67 -4.22 23.59 4.04
C ALA A 67 -5.56 24.05 4.63
N GLY A 68 -5.76 23.92 5.96
CA GLY A 68 -6.93 24.39 6.69
C GLY A 68 -8.05 23.36 6.84
N ALA A 69 -7.81 22.08 6.52
CA ALA A 69 -8.75 21.01 6.79
C ALA A 69 -8.74 20.57 8.27
N GLU A 70 -9.88 20.06 8.74
CA GLU A 70 -9.96 19.27 9.96
C GLU A 70 -9.69 17.80 9.59
N VAL A 71 -8.74 17.15 10.26
CA VAL A 71 -8.28 15.82 9.87
C VAL A 71 -8.48 14.82 11.00
N VAL A 72 -9.02 13.65 10.66
CA VAL A 72 -9.00 12.44 11.49
C VAL A 72 -8.25 11.33 10.77
N ALA A 73 -7.43 10.58 11.49
CA ALA A 73 -6.64 9.50 10.91
C ALA A 73 -6.79 8.18 11.68
N THR A 74 -6.80 7.09 10.93
CA THR A 74 -6.68 5.72 11.43
C THR A 74 -5.76 4.91 10.52
N GLY A 75 -5.35 3.71 10.96
CA GLY A 75 -4.63 2.78 10.11
C GLY A 75 -5.58 1.94 9.25
N SER A 76 -5.20 1.60 8.03
CA SER A 76 -5.89 0.58 7.22
C SER A 76 -5.52 -0.86 7.67
N ASN A 77 -4.44 -1.00 8.43
CA ASN A 77 -3.99 -2.28 8.98
C ASN A 77 -3.33 -2.06 10.35
N PRO A 78 -3.78 -2.75 11.42
CA PRO A 78 -3.22 -2.57 12.75
C PRO A 78 -1.74 -2.93 12.87
N PHE A 79 -1.24 -3.91 12.09
CA PHE A 79 0.16 -4.32 12.15
C PHE A 79 1.12 -3.35 11.47
N SER A 80 0.62 -2.44 10.64
CA SER A 80 1.39 -1.37 10.00
C SER A 80 1.32 -0.03 10.74
N THR A 81 0.45 0.08 11.75
CA THR A 81 0.30 1.27 12.58
C THR A 81 1.56 1.50 13.42
N GLN A 82 2.06 2.74 13.49
CA GLN A 82 3.17 3.14 14.35
C GLN A 82 2.67 4.02 15.49
N ASP A 83 2.74 3.52 16.72
CA ASP A 83 2.17 4.20 17.91
C ASP A 83 2.83 5.55 18.20
N ASP A 84 4.12 5.71 17.94
CA ASP A 84 4.86 6.96 18.08
C ASP A 84 4.41 8.01 17.05
N VAL A 85 4.12 7.58 15.83
CA VAL A 85 3.57 8.45 14.78
C VAL A 85 2.15 8.88 15.12
N CYS A 86 1.32 7.97 15.64
CA CYS A 86 -0.02 8.30 16.14
C CYS A 86 0.04 9.39 17.23
N ALA A 87 0.96 9.24 18.20
CA ALA A 87 1.18 10.21 19.26
C ALA A 87 1.64 11.58 18.74
N ALA A 88 2.52 11.59 17.74
CA ALA A 88 3.00 12.82 17.10
C ALA A 88 1.86 13.57 16.36
N LEU A 89 1.00 12.86 15.63
CA LEU A 89 -0.18 13.46 14.99
C LEU A 89 -1.13 14.09 16.01
N VAL A 90 -1.40 13.41 17.13
CA VAL A 90 -2.24 13.95 18.20
C VAL A 90 -1.61 15.21 18.79
N SER A 91 -0.30 15.25 18.99
CA SER A 91 0.39 16.45 19.49
C SER A 91 0.31 17.65 18.53
N ARG A 92 0.09 17.38 17.24
CA ARG A 92 -0.16 18.40 16.19
C ARG A 92 -1.63 18.79 16.05
N GLY A 93 -2.53 18.19 16.84
CA GLY A 93 -3.96 18.49 16.84
C GLY A 93 -4.80 17.70 15.84
N VAL A 94 -4.23 16.66 15.21
CA VAL A 94 -4.98 15.69 14.40
C VAL A 94 -5.66 14.70 15.34
N THR A 95 -6.95 14.38 15.09
CA THR A 95 -7.64 13.31 15.81
C THR A 95 -7.16 11.96 15.28
N VAL A 96 -6.78 11.02 16.15
CA VAL A 96 -6.26 9.70 15.74
C VAL A 96 -6.96 8.58 16.51
N HIS A 97 -7.42 7.56 15.77
CA HIS A 97 -7.96 6.33 16.34
C HIS A 97 -7.16 5.14 15.79
N ALA A 98 -6.01 4.84 16.40
CA ALA A 98 -5.15 3.75 15.94
C ALA A 98 -4.21 3.26 17.05
N ILE A 99 -4.05 1.94 17.15
CA ILE A 99 -3.13 1.25 18.07
C ILE A 99 -2.46 0.11 17.31
N HIS A 100 -1.13 0.02 17.38
CA HIS A 100 -0.39 -1.10 16.79
C HIS A 100 -0.84 -2.45 17.36
N GLY A 101 -1.12 -3.42 16.48
CA GLY A 101 -1.53 -4.76 16.89
C GLY A 101 -2.93 -4.83 17.51
N ALA A 102 -3.80 -3.84 17.27
CA ALA A 102 -5.20 -3.89 17.70
C ALA A 102 -5.87 -5.17 17.21
N ASP A 103 -6.65 -5.81 18.08
CA ASP A 103 -7.47 -6.96 17.70
C ASP A 103 -8.58 -6.54 16.70
N PRO A 104 -9.20 -7.50 15.99
CA PRO A 104 -10.19 -7.17 14.94
C PRO A 104 -11.37 -6.31 15.42
N LYS A 105 -11.82 -6.49 16.67
CA LYS A 105 -12.93 -5.72 17.22
C LYS A 105 -12.50 -4.29 17.56
N THR A 106 -11.33 -4.13 18.13
CA THR A 106 -10.72 -2.82 18.41
C THR A 106 -10.43 -2.07 17.12
N PHE A 107 -9.87 -2.76 16.12
CA PHE A 107 -9.61 -2.17 14.82
C PHE A 107 -10.91 -1.68 14.14
N ASP A 108 -11.97 -2.49 14.15
CA ASP A 108 -13.28 -2.09 13.62
C ASP A 108 -13.84 -0.86 14.35
N SER A 109 -13.67 -0.79 15.68
CA SER A 109 -14.10 0.39 16.46
C SER A 109 -13.33 1.66 16.08
N HIS A 110 -12.05 1.55 15.71
CA HIS A 110 -11.25 2.69 15.23
C HIS A 110 -11.78 3.23 13.90
N LEU A 111 -12.14 2.35 12.96
CA LEU A 111 -12.72 2.72 11.67
C LEU A 111 -14.07 3.42 11.85
N HIS A 112 -14.92 2.89 12.74
CA HIS A 112 -16.19 3.54 13.09
C HIS A 112 -16.01 4.90 13.76
N ALA A 113 -15.09 5.03 14.72
CA ALA A 113 -14.79 6.30 15.36
C ALA A 113 -14.25 7.35 14.36
N THR A 114 -13.51 6.89 13.34
CA THR A 114 -13.06 7.75 12.24
C THR A 114 -14.23 8.25 11.40
N LEU A 115 -15.23 7.41 11.13
CA LEU A 115 -16.46 7.82 10.44
C LEU A 115 -17.37 8.69 11.31
N ASP A 116 -17.38 8.49 12.65
CA ASP A 116 -18.12 9.36 13.60
C ASP A 116 -17.67 10.82 13.57
N PHE A 117 -16.45 11.05 13.08
CA PHE A 117 -15.98 12.41 12.80
C PHE A 117 -16.87 13.11 11.75
N GLY A 118 -17.59 12.41 10.89
CA GLY A 118 -18.49 12.92 9.85
C GLY A 118 -17.70 13.59 8.71
N PRO A 119 -16.86 12.87 7.99
CA PRO A 119 -16.00 13.43 6.97
C PRO A 119 -16.77 13.94 5.74
N ASP A 120 -16.24 14.99 5.09
CA ASP A 120 -16.63 15.41 3.74
C ASP A 120 -15.90 14.63 2.66
N LEU A 121 -14.64 14.27 2.93
CA LEU A 121 -13.72 13.61 2.01
C LEU A 121 -12.99 12.47 2.71
N ILE A 122 -12.70 11.42 1.98
CA ILE A 122 -12.06 10.21 2.53
C ILE A 122 -10.82 9.86 1.69
N VAL A 123 -9.69 9.61 2.36
CA VAL A 123 -8.52 8.93 1.80
C VAL A 123 -8.53 7.51 2.33
N ASP A 124 -8.72 6.53 1.48
CA ASP A 124 -8.93 5.13 1.86
C ASP A 124 -7.85 4.21 1.26
N ASP A 125 -7.65 3.07 1.90
CA ASP A 125 -6.73 2.03 1.47
C ASP A 125 -7.35 0.67 1.78
N GLY A 126 -7.73 -0.05 0.72
CA GLY A 126 -8.48 -1.29 0.79
C GLY A 126 -10.00 -1.11 0.87
N ALA A 127 -10.51 0.10 0.63
CA ALA A 127 -11.92 0.48 0.73
C ALA A 127 -12.50 0.22 2.13
N GLU A 128 -11.72 0.40 3.19
CA GLU A 128 -12.12 0.08 4.57
C GLU A 128 -13.18 1.05 5.10
N LEU A 129 -13.01 2.36 4.91
CA LEU A 129 -14.00 3.37 5.31
C LEU A 129 -15.17 3.41 4.33
N VAL A 130 -14.91 3.36 3.02
CA VAL A 130 -15.97 3.43 2.01
C VAL A 130 -16.94 2.26 2.13
N THR A 131 -16.44 1.03 2.38
CA THR A 131 -17.32 -0.13 2.61
C THR A 131 -18.22 0.08 3.83
N ARG A 132 -17.62 0.48 4.98
CA ARG A 132 -18.39 0.73 6.21
C ARG A 132 -19.38 1.89 6.08
N LEU A 133 -19.00 2.94 5.35
CA LEU A 133 -19.90 4.04 5.01
C LEU A 133 -21.18 3.52 4.33
N HIS A 134 -21.05 2.60 3.38
CA HIS A 134 -22.19 2.05 2.64
C HIS A 134 -22.95 0.95 3.39
N GLU A 135 -22.28 0.16 4.22
CA GLU A 135 -22.93 -0.94 4.96
C GLU A 135 -23.60 -0.48 6.25
N SER A 136 -22.90 0.29 7.08
CA SER A 136 -23.29 0.59 8.46
C SER A 136 -23.46 2.07 8.78
N ARG A 137 -22.96 2.98 7.94
CA ARG A 137 -23.00 4.43 8.17
C ARG A 137 -23.61 5.22 7.01
N ARG A 138 -24.67 4.67 6.46
CA ARG A 138 -25.43 5.31 5.36
C ARG A 138 -26.01 6.68 5.73
N ASP A 139 -26.15 6.97 7.02
CA ASP A 139 -26.53 8.26 7.56
C ASP A 139 -25.57 9.38 7.14
N LEU A 140 -24.30 9.07 6.91
CA LEU A 140 -23.24 10.01 6.51
C LEU A 140 -23.13 10.19 4.98
N LEU A 141 -23.66 9.30 4.16
CA LEU A 141 -23.57 9.35 2.69
C LEU A 141 -23.92 10.73 2.10
N PRO A 142 -25.01 11.41 2.56
CA PRO A 142 -25.36 12.72 2.00
C PRO A 142 -24.32 13.83 2.25
N SER A 143 -23.45 13.66 3.24
CA SER A 143 -22.41 14.65 3.58
C SER A 143 -21.06 14.35 2.92
N VAL A 144 -20.80 13.09 2.53
CA VAL A 144 -19.55 12.68 1.91
C VAL A 144 -19.54 13.08 0.43
N ARG A 145 -18.60 13.94 0.04
CA ARG A 145 -18.44 14.45 -1.32
C ARG A 145 -17.73 13.42 -2.23
N GLY A 146 -16.85 12.59 -1.67
CA GLY A 146 -16.12 11.57 -2.40
C GLY A 146 -14.96 11.01 -1.62
N ALA A 147 -14.28 10.03 -2.23
CA ALA A 147 -13.13 9.35 -1.66
C ALA A 147 -12.00 9.19 -2.70
N SER A 148 -10.80 8.90 -2.23
CA SER A 148 -9.69 8.41 -3.05
C SER A 148 -9.20 7.07 -2.50
N GLU A 149 -8.81 6.14 -3.40
CA GLU A 149 -8.40 4.79 -3.04
C GLU A 149 -6.95 4.53 -3.42
N GLU A 150 -6.15 4.11 -2.43
CA GLU A 150 -4.71 3.90 -2.54
C GLU A 150 -4.31 2.60 -3.22
N THR A 151 -5.09 1.51 -3.05
CA THR A 151 -4.59 0.17 -3.37
C THR A 151 -5.43 -0.58 -4.39
N THR A 152 -4.77 -1.48 -5.15
CA THR A 152 -5.41 -2.30 -6.19
C THR A 152 -6.60 -3.12 -5.66
N SER A 153 -6.47 -3.72 -4.47
CA SER A 153 -7.55 -4.53 -3.89
C SER A 153 -8.77 -3.70 -3.50
N GLY A 154 -8.55 -2.47 -3.02
CA GLY A 154 -9.62 -1.52 -2.75
C GLY A 154 -10.32 -1.07 -4.02
N VAL A 155 -9.58 -0.70 -5.06
CA VAL A 155 -10.17 -0.36 -6.38
C VAL A 155 -10.99 -1.50 -6.94
N LEU A 156 -10.53 -2.75 -6.83
CA LEU A 156 -11.30 -3.93 -7.28
C LEU A 156 -12.60 -4.09 -6.49
N ARG A 157 -12.57 -3.88 -5.17
CA ARG A 157 -13.76 -3.91 -4.30
C ARG A 157 -14.74 -2.80 -4.68
N LEU A 158 -14.27 -1.57 -4.86
CA LEU A 158 -15.09 -0.43 -5.27
C LEU A 158 -15.72 -0.61 -6.64
N ARG A 159 -14.99 -1.18 -7.61
CA ARG A 159 -15.53 -1.53 -8.93
C ARG A 159 -16.57 -2.67 -8.85
N ALA A 160 -16.47 -3.57 -7.87
CA ALA A 160 -17.52 -4.54 -7.61
C ALA A 160 -18.78 -3.86 -7.07
N MET A 161 -18.64 -2.97 -6.08
CA MET A 161 -19.75 -2.17 -5.56
C MET A 161 -20.41 -1.32 -6.65
N GLU A 162 -19.63 -0.72 -7.55
CA GLU A 162 -20.14 0.05 -8.69
C GLU A 162 -20.98 -0.83 -9.64
N ARG A 163 -20.46 -2.01 -10.02
CA ARG A 163 -21.21 -2.95 -10.89
C ARG A 163 -22.54 -3.44 -10.27
N GLU A 164 -22.57 -3.54 -8.95
CA GLU A 164 -23.78 -3.93 -8.19
C GLU A 164 -24.71 -2.73 -7.92
N GLY A 165 -24.32 -1.52 -8.31
CA GLY A 165 -25.09 -0.28 -8.04
C GLY A 165 -25.10 0.10 -6.55
N ALA A 166 -24.15 -0.41 -5.78
CA ALA A 166 -24.03 -0.16 -4.34
C ALA A 166 -23.13 1.05 -4.00
N LEU A 167 -22.27 1.51 -4.90
CA LEU A 167 -21.39 2.66 -4.70
C LEU A 167 -22.17 3.95 -4.97
N GLU A 168 -22.38 4.79 -3.94
CA GLU A 168 -23.23 5.99 -4.01
C GLU A 168 -22.45 7.30 -3.98
N ILE A 169 -21.12 7.24 -3.96
CA ILE A 169 -20.24 8.41 -4.00
C ILE A 169 -19.21 8.29 -5.14
N PRO A 170 -18.66 9.41 -5.65
CA PRO A 170 -17.54 9.35 -6.57
C PRO A 170 -16.25 8.97 -5.81
N VAL A 171 -15.46 8.07 -6.40
CA VAL A 171 -14.15 7.66 -5.84
C VAL A 171 -13.08 7.80 -6.92
N ILE A 172 -12.00 8.53 -6.61
CA ILE A 172 -10.83 8.58 -7.49
C ILE A 172 -9.94 7.36 -7.21
N ALA A 173 -9.72 6.54 -8.23
CA ALA A 173 -8.78 5.42 -8.15
C ALA A 173 -7.33 5.94 -8.22
N ALA A 174 -6.82 6.46 -7.10
CA ALA A 174 -5.44 6.96 -7.03
C ALA A 174 -4.42 5.87 -7.38
N ASN A 175 -4.70 4.61 -7.02
CA ASN A 175 -3.89 3.46 -7.43
C ASN A 175 -3.70 3.35 -8.95
N ASP A 176 -4.68 3.79 -9.75
CA ASP A 176 -4.64 3.63 -11.21
C ASP A 176 -3.88 4.78 -11.90
N ALA A 177 -3.48 5.83 -11.17
CA ALA A 177 -2.61 6.88 -11.68
C ALA A 177 -1.22 6.32 -12.03
N ARG A 178 -0.63 6.80 -13.14
CA ARG A 178 0.69 6.32 -13.61
C ARG A 178 1.81 6.66 -12.63
N CYS A 179 1.75 7.82 -12.00
CA CYS A 179 2.69 8.23 -10.95
C CYS A 179 2.58 7.36 -9.68
N LYS A 180 1.48 6.60 -9.52
CA LYS A 180 1.31 5.66 -8.42
C LYS A 180 1.77 4.26 -8.83
N HIS A 181 1.03 3.55 -9.66
CA HIS A 181 1.25 2.10 -9.86
C HIS A 181 2.57 1.75 -10.55
N LEU A 182 3.10 2.61 -11.44
CA LEU A 182 4.37 2.35 -12.10
C LEU A 182 5.57 2.40 -11.14
N PHE A 183 5.45 3.16 -10.05
CA PHE A 183 6.55 3.41 -9.12
C PHE A 183 6.32 2.74 -7.77
N ASP A 184 5.20 3.01 -7.11
CA ASP A 184 4.85 2.51 -5.80
C ASP A 184 4.71 0.98 -5.80
N ASN A 185 3.74 0.45 -6.57
CA ASN A 185 3.48 -0.99 -6.59
C ASN A 185 4.67 -1.79 -7.11
N ARG A 186 5.48 -1.24 -7.99
CA ARG A 186 6.63 -1.92 -8.60
C ARG A 186 7.91 -1.71 -7.79
N TYR A 187 8.41 -0.49 -7.73
CA TYR A 187 9.70 -0.20 -7.10
C TYR A 187 9.59 -0.08 -5.58
N GLY A 188 8.52 0.54 -5.09
CA GLY A 188 8.27 0.68 -3.65
C GLY A 188 8.14 -0.67 -2.97
N THR A 189 7.21 -1.51 -3.45
CA THR A 189 6.98 -2.85 -2.87
C THR A 189 8.18 -3.76 -3.07
N GLY A 190 8.82 -3.74 -4.25
CA GLY A 190 10.00 -4.57 -4.54
C GLY A 190 11.14 -4.29 -3.58
N GLN A 191 11.53 -3.01 -3.42
CA GLN A 191 12.61 -2.61 -2.51
C GLN A 191 12.28 -2.89 -1.05
N SER A 192 11.11 -2.46 -0.59
CA SER A 192 10.74 -2.56 0.83
C SER A 192 10.55 -4.00 1.29
N THR A 193 10.01 -4.88 0.45
CA THR A 193 9.92 -6.32 0.72
C THR A 193 11.29 -6.96 0.85
N LEU A 194 12.19 -6.67 -0.09
CA LEU A 194 13.58 -7.14 0.00
C LEU A 194 14.25 -6.66 1.28
N THR A 195 14.12 -5.37 1.61
CA THR A 195 14.68 -4.78 2.83
C THR A 195 14.14 -5.46 4.08
N ALA A 196 12.83 -5.70 4.15
CA ALA A 196 12.18 -6.36 5.27
C ALA A 196 12.70 -7.80 5.46
N ILE A 197 12.81 -8.58 4.39
CA ILE A 197 13.34 -9.95 4.43
C ILE A 197 14.80 -9.95 4.90
N LEU A 198 15.64 -9.08 4.37
CA LEU A 198 17.05 -9.00 4.78
C LEU A 198 17.21 -8.58 6.24
N ALA A 199 16.44 -7.58 6.69
CA ALA A 199 16.50 -7.10 8.08
C ALA A 199 15.99 -8.15 9.08
N ALA A 200 14.87 -8.81 8.78
CA ALA A 200 14.29 -9.82 9.65
C ALA A 200 15.14 -11.08 9.74
N THR A 201 15.79 -11.50 8.65
CA THR A 201 16.47 -12.80 8.57
C THR A 201 17.99 -12.72 8.67
N ASN A 202 18.60 -11.65 8.15
CA ASN A 202 20.06 -11.52 7.97
C ASN A 202 20.66 -12.68 7.12
N LEU A 203 19.90 -13.18 6.12
CA LEU A 203 20.33 -14.26 5.25
C LEU A 203 20.87 -13.76 3.91
N LEU A 204 21.84 -14.46 3.34
CA LEU A 204 22.33 -14.22 1.99
C LEU A 204 21.29 -14.66 0.97
N LEU A 205 20.94 -13.79 0.02
CA LEU A 205 20.02 -14.12 -1.08
C LEU A 205 20.74 -14.59 -2.35
N ALA A 206 22.00 -14.19 -2.55
CA ALA A 206 22.77 -14.60 -3.74
C ALA A 206 22.84 -16.14 -3.82
N GLY A 207 22.47 -16.66 -5.00
CA GLY A 207 22.42 -18.10 -5.26
C GLY A 207 21.19 -18.85 -4.77
N LYS A 208 20.33 -18.21 -3.93
CA LYS A 208 19.05 -18.81 -3.52
C LYS A 208 18.02 -18.78 -4.64
N VAL A 209 17.10 -19.74 -4.59
CA VAL A 209 15.91 -19.76 -5.44
C VAL A 209 14.79 -18.99 -4.74
N VAL A 210 14.37 -17.87 -5.32
CA VAL A 210 13.25 -17.07 -4.85
C VAL A 210 12.05 -17.31 -5.75
N VAL A 211 10.96 -17.78 -5.19
CA VAL A 211 9.68 -18.00 -5.88
C VAL A 211 8.81 -16.77 -5.65
N VAL A 212 8.47 -16.06 -6.72
CA VAL A 212 7.57 -14.90 -6.71
C VAL A 212 6.23 -15.34 -7.27
N ALA A 213 5.19 -15.33 -6.44
CA ALA A 213 3.83 -15.63 -6.87
C ALA A 213 3.08 -14.36 -7.27
N GLY A 214 2.67 -14.32 -8.54
CA GLY A 214 2.11 -13.16 -9.23
C GLY A 214 3.16 -12.38 -10.02
N TYR A 215 2.79 -11.89 -11.22
CA TYR A 215 3.66 -11.05 -12.06
C TYR A 215 2.93 -9.76 -12.51
N GLY A 216 2.03 -9.24 -11.65
CA GLY A 216 1.54 -7.86 -11.75
C GLY A 216 2.64 -6.86 -11.39
N TRP A 217 2.28 -5.60 -11.17
CA TRP A 217 3.27 -4.56 -10.82
C TRP A 217 4.13 -4.94 -9.61
N VAL A 218 3.53 -5.49 -8.56
CA VAL A 218 4.23 -5.98 -7.36
C VAL A 218 5.22 -7.09 -7.73
N GLY A 219 4.74 -8.14 -8.40
CA GLY A 219 5.57 -9.29 -8.77
C GLY A 219 6.73 -8.92 -9.70
N GLN A 220 6.52 -8.00 -10.65
CA GLN A 220 7.59 -7.45 -11.50
C GLN A 220 8.68 -6.77 -10.67
N GLY A 221 8.27 -5.97 -9.68
CA GLY A 221 9.19 -5.31 -8.75
C GLY A 221 9.97 -6.34 -7.92
N LEU A 222 9.27 -7.27 -7.28
CA LEU A 222 9.90 -8.35 -6.49
C LEU A 222 10.93 -9.11 -7.32
N ALA A 223 10.54 -9.60 -8.50
CA ALA A 223 11.44 -10.34 -9.38
C ALA A 223 12.68 -9.55 -9.77
N LEU A 224 12.51 -8.26 -10.09
CA LEU A 224 13.61 -7.33 -10.41
C LEU A 224 14.61 -7.20 -9.25
N TYR A 225 14.10 -6.90 -8.06
CA TYR A 225 14.97 -6.64 -6.88
C TYR A 225 15.66 -7.92 -6.40
N PHE A 226 14.97 -9.06 -6.34
CA PHE A 226 15.61 -10.32 -5.93
C PHE A 226 16.69 -10.76 -6.93
N ARG A 227 16.44 -10.64 -8.24
CA ARG A 227 17.46 -10.89 -9.26
C ARG A 227 18.65 -9.93 -9.11
N GLY A 228 18.40 -8.65 -8.82
CA GLY A 228 19.43 -7.66 -8.55
C GLY A 228 20.34 -8.01 -7.37
N PHE A 229 19.83 -8.77 -6.40
CA PHE A 229 20.60 -9.30 -5.27
C PHE A 229 21.21 -10.70 -5.51
N GLY A 230 21.22 -11.16 -6.77
CA GLY A 230 21.88 -12.39 -7.18
C GLY A 230 21.05 -13.66 -6.92
N ALA A 231 19.77 -13.55 -6.63
CA ALA A 231 18.88 -14.70 -6.52
C ALA A 231 18.50 -15.24 -7.92
N ARG A 232 18.22 -16.54 -7.98
CA ARG A 232 17.52 -17.16 -9.10
C ARG A 232 16.01 -17.02 -8.85
N VAL A 233 15.31 -16.35 -9.76
CA VAL A 233 13.88 -16.08 -9.59
C VAL A 233 13.05 -17.00 -10.44
N ILE A 234 12.07 -17.66 -9.80
CA ILE A 234 10.99 -18.40 -10.44
C ILE A 234 9.71 -17.60 -10.24
N VAL A 235 8.98 -17.35 -11.31
CA VAL A 235 7.67 -16.68 -11.30
C VAL A 235 6.57 -17.72 -11.38
N VAL A 236 5.57 -17.60 -10.53
CA VAL A 236 4.32 -18.38 -10.57
C VAL A 236 3.20 -17.44 -10.99
N GLU A 237 2.56 -17.71 -12.13
CA GLU A 237 1.53 -16.84 -12.68
C GLU A 237 0.43 -17.68 -13.37
N VAL A 238 -0.81 -17.16 -13.35
CA VAL A 238 -1.97 -17.81 -13.98
C VAL A 238 -2.39 -17.11 -15.28
N ASP A 239 -2.06 -15.83 -15.43
CA ASP A 239 -2.32 -15.06 -16.64
C ASP A 239 -1.25 -15.39 -17.71
N PRO A 240 -1.63 -15.92 -18.88
CA PRO A 240 -0.66 -16.31 -19.91
C PRO A 240 0.14 -15.12 -20.48
N PHE A 241 -0.43 -13.93 -20.51
CA PHE A 241 0.26 -12.74 -20.99
C PHE A 241 1.35 -12.29 -20.00
N ARG A 242 1.03 -12.27 -18.71
CA ARG A 242 2.00 -11.96 -17.65
C ARG A 242 3.07 -13.04 -17.52
N GLY A 243 2.71 -14.32 -17.68
CA GLY A 243 3.68 -15.41 -17.72
C GLY A 243 4.64 -15.26 -18.91
N LEU A 244 4.15 -14.90 -20.09
CA LEU A 244 4.98 -14.63 -21.26
C LEU A 244 5.86 -13.39 -21.08
N GLU A 245 5.34 -12.35 -20.43
CA GLU A 245 6.11 -11.14 -20.07
C GLU A 245 7.26 -11.50 -19.12
N ALA A 246 7.00 -12.30 -18.07
CA ALA A 246 8.02 -12.80 -17.15
C ALA A 246 9.12 -13.59 -17.87
N ALA A 247 8.73 -14.54 -18.76
CA ALA A 247 9.66 -15.31 -19.55
C ALA A 247 10.51 -14.42 -20.49
N SER A 248 9.88 -13.42 -21.12
CA SER A 248 10.57 -12.44 -21.98
C SER A 248 11.54 -11.55 -21.18
N ALA A 249 11.26 -11.30 -19.90
CA ALA A 249 12.17 -10.62 -18.99
C ALA A 249 13.31 -11.51 -18.46
N GLY A 250 13.35 -12.79 -18.88
CA GLY A 250 14.40 -13.76 -18.54
C GLY A 250 14.20 -14.44 -17.18
N PHE A 251 12.98 -14.57 -16.71
CA PHE A 251 12.64 -15.37 -15.54
C PHE A 251 12.11 -16.75 -15.91
N ASP A 252 12.38 -17.76 -15.08
CA ASP A 252 11.73 -19.04 -15.17
C ASP A 252 10.26 -18.90 -14.74
N VAL A 253 9.33 -19.49 -15.51
CA VAL A 253 7.90 -19.51 -15.18
C VAL A 253 7.46 -20.94 -14.95
N GLN A 254 6.94 -21.23 -13.77
CA GLN A 254 6.57 -22.59 -13.35
C GLN A 254 5.28 -22.55 -12.52
N PRO A 255 4.48 -23.64 -12.50
CA PRO A 255 3.40 -23.79 -11.52
C PRO A 255 3.98 -23.95 -10.11
N MET A 256 3.20 -23.56 -9.08
CA MET A 256 3.66 -23.63 -7.69
C MET A 256 4.03 -25.06 -7.27
N ALA A 257 3.36 -26.08 -7.79
CA ALA A 257 3.68 -27.48 -7.50
C ALA A 257 5.13 -27.86 -7.89
N ASP A 258 5.66 -27.27 -8.96
CA ASP A 258 7.03 -27.51 -9.42
C ASP A 258 8.05 -26.60 -8.72
N ALA A 259 7.62 -25.38 -8.37
CA ALA A 259 8.46 -24.40 -7.68
C ALA A 259 8.64 -24.71 -6.18
N ALA A 260 7.64 -25.30 -5.52
CA ALA A 260 7.64 -25.54 -4.07
C ALA A 260 8.81 -26.43 -3.59
N PRO A 261 9.18 -27.54 -4.30
CA PRO A 261 10.30 -28.40 -3.87
C PRO A 261 11.68 -27.75 -4.03
N VAL A 262 11.80 -26.71 -4.88
CA VAL A 262 13.10 -26.12 -5.24
C VAL A 262 13.32 -24.72 -4.68
N GLY A 263 12.25 -24.06 -4.21
CA GLY A 263 12.30 -22.73 -3.61
C GLY A 263 13.02 -22.68 -2.25
N ASP A 264 13.78 -21.64 -2.00
CA ASP A 264 14.37 -21.30 -0.71
C ASP A 264 13.59 -20.18 -0.02
N VAL A 265 13.05 -19.23 -0.81
CA VAL A 265 12.24 -18.09 -0.35
C VAL A 265 11.01 -18.00 -1.23
N PHE A 266 9.86 -17.83 -0.62
CA PHE A 266 8.57 -17.68 -1.30
C PHE A 266 7.98 -16.33 -0.95
N VAL A 267 7.66 -15.53 -1.96
CA VAL A 267 7.03 -14.21 -1.76
C VAL A 267 5.76 -14.15 -2.57
N THR A 268 4.63 -13.99 -1.90
CA THR A 268 3.31 -13.85 -2.54
C THR A 268 2.96 -12.38 -2.76
N GLY A 269 2.33 -12.06 -3.88
CA GLY A 269 1.92 -10.71 -4.25
C GLY A 269 0.87 -10.73 -5.35
N THR A 270 -0.13 -11.63 -5.21
CA THR A 270 -1.17 -11.87 -6.22
C THR A 270 -2.45 -11.06 -5.99
N GLY A 271 -2.69 -10.64 -4.75
CA GLY A 271 -3.97 -10.07 -4.32
C GLY A 271 -5.11 -11.09 -4.27
N SER A 272 -4.80 -12.39 -4.23
CA SER A 272 -5.77 -13.50 -4.21
C SER A 272 -5.68 -14.27 -2.89
N ILE A 273 -6.28 -15.45 -2.81
CA ILE A 273 -6.32 -16.29 -1.61
C ILE A 273 -5.69 -17.65 -1.87
N GLY A 274 -5.10 -18.26 -0.83
CA GLY A 274 -4.65 -19.65 -0.84
C GLY A 274 -3.58 -19.94 -1.90
N ILE A 275 -2.61 -19.07 -2.07
CA ILE A 275 -1.51 -19.25 -3.03
C ILE A 275 -0.52 -20.30 -2.52
N LEU A 276 -0.12 -20.17 -1.24
CA LEU A 276 0.65 -21.19 -0.53
C LEU A 276 -0.27 -22.00 0.39
N ARG A 277 -0.37 -23.29 0.12
CA ARG A 277 -1.31 -24.21 0.76
C ARG A 277 -0.59 -25.45 1.28
N ARG A 278 -1.33 -26.31 1.98
CA ARG A 278 -0.83 -27.53 2.61
C ARG A 278 0.06 -28.36 1.69
N GLU A 279 -0.40 -28.67 0.49
CA GLU A 279 0.33 -29.51 -0.47
C GLU A 279 1.70 -28.94 -0.87
N HIS A 280 1.86 -27.60 -0.80
CA HIS A 280 3.13 -26.94 -1.05
C HIS A 280 4.07 -27.05 0.16
N PHE A 281 3.56 -26.83 1.39
CA PHE A 281 4.37 -26.96 2.62
C PHE A 281 4.91 -28.37 2.80
N GLU A 282 4.15 -29.39 2.42
CA GLU A 282 4.53 -30.81 2.53
C GLU A 282 5.78 -31.16 1.69
N VAL A 283 6.10 -30.39 0.65
CA VAL A 283 7.23 -30.64 -0.27
C VAL A 283 8.33 -29.57 -0.23
N MET A 284 8.15 -28.47 0.51
CA MET A 284 9.18 -27.44 0.66
C MET A 284 10.43 -27.96 1.35
N LYS A 285 11.56 -27.32 1.06
CA LYS A 285 12.85 -27.62 1.70
C LYS A 285 12.82 -27.30 3.20
N ASP A 286 13.70 -27.95 3.95
CA ASP A 286 14.06 -27.50 5.31
C ASP A 286 14.64 -26.08 5.24
N GLY A 287 14.16 -25.21 6.10
CA GLY A 287 14.54 -23.79 6.16
C GLY A 287 13.87 -22.89 5.11
N ALA A 288 12.84 -23.36 4.41
CA ALA A 288 12.07 -22.52 3.48
C ALA A 288 11.49 -21.30 4.19
N LEU A 289 11.60 -20.11 3.55
CA LEU A 289 11.17 -18.84 4.08
C LEU A 289 9.94 -18.33 3.32
N LEU A 290 8.87 -17.98 4.04
CA LEU A 290 7.62 -17.50 3.47
C LEU A 290 7.41 -16.03 3.85
N ALA A 291 7.04 -15.21 2.88
CA ALA A 291 6.68 -13.82 3.06
C ALA A 291 5.48 -13.44 2.19
N ASN A 292 4.63 -12.56 2.68
CA ASN A 292 3.53 -12.00 1.91
C ASN A 292 3.80 -10.51 1.61
N SER A 293 3.65 -10.13 0.35
CA SER A 293 3.69 -8.76 -0.15
C SER A 293 2.35 -8.30 -0.76
N GLY A 294 1.31 -9.12 -0.62
CA GLY A 294 -0.06 -8.74 -0.93
C GLY A 294 -0.71 -8.03 0.26
N ASN A 295 -1.71 -7.20 -0.02
CA ASN A 295 -2.35 -6.37 0.99
C ASN A 295 -3.04 -7.18 2.11
N PHE A 296 -3.51 -8.38 1.80
CA PHE A 296 -4.20 -9.25 2.76
C PHE A 296 -3.40 -10.52 3.08
N ALA A 297 -3.46 -10.97 4.33
CA ALA A 297 -2.74 -12.16 4.82
C ALA A 297 -3.27 -13.50 4.26
N HIS A 298 -4.29 -13.49 3.39
CA HIS A 298 -4.98 -14.71 2.92
C HIS A 298 -4.25 -15.47 1.81
N GLU A 299 -3.14 -14.93 1.31
CA GLU A 299 -2.34 -15.59 0.26
C GLU A 299 -1.59 -16.81 0.78
N ILE A 300 -1.22 -16.83 2.06
CA ILE A 300 -0.57 -17.95 2.75
C ILE A 300 -1.58 -18.59 3.71
N ASP A 301 -1.85 -19.87 3.54
CA ASP A 301 -2.72 -20.64 4.46
C ASP A 301 -1.97 -20.97 5.76
N VAL A 302 -1.84 -19.96 6.62
CA VAL A 302 -1.16 -20.08 7.92
C VAL A 302 -1.83 -21.14 8.80
N ALA A 303 -3.16 -21.26 8.72
CA ALA A 303 -3.90 -22.26 9.50
C ALA A 303 -3.55 -23.70 9.08
N ALA A 304 -3.33 -23.94 7.78
CA ALA A 304 -2.88 -25.23 7.30
C ALA A 304 -1.41 -25.51 7.73
N LEU A 305 -0.54 -24.48 7.72
CA LEU A 305 0.84 -24.59 8.17
C LEU A 305 0.91 -24.92 9.67
N SER A 306 0.17 -24.22 10.52
CA SER A 306 0.07 -24.49 11.96
C SER A 306 -0.45 -25.92 12.24
N LYS A 307 -1.38 -26.44 11.44
CA LYS A 307 -1.87 -27.82 11.58
C LYS A 307 -0.86 -28.89 11.16
N LEU A 308 0.08 -28.57 10.29
CA LEU A 308 1.18 -29.47 9.89
C LEU A 308 2.33 -29.48 10.90
N ALA A 309 2.51 -28.38 11.62
CA ALA A 309 3.57 -28.22 12.59
C ALA A 309 3.29 -29.04 13.86
N VAL A 310 4.34 -29.63 14.41
CA VAL A 310 4.35 -30.26 15.75
C VAL A 310 4.82 -29.28 16.82
N GLU A 311 5.48 -28.19 16.40
CA GLU A 311 5.94 -27.11 17.26
C GLU A 311 5.91 -25.80 16.49
N GLU A 312 5.53 -24.70 17.16
CA GLU A 312 5.53 -23.34 16.64
C GLU A 312 6.23 -22.44 17.65
N LEU A 313 7.25 -21.69 17.21
CA LEU A 313 8.03 -20.82 18.09
C LEU A 313 8.48 -19.54 17.37
N GLU A 314 8.74 -18.49 18.12
CA GLU A 314 9.39 -17.29 17.60
C GLU A 314 10.90 -17.52 17.46
N ALA A 315 11.38 -17.73 16.23
CA ALA A 315 12.80 -17.91 15.95
C ALA A 315 13.58 -16.60 16.07
N ARG A 316 12.97 -15.50 15.62
CA ARG A 316 13.49 -14.11 15.69
C ARG A 316 12.32 -13.14 15.67
N ARG A 317 12.57 -11.88 16.02
CA ARG A 317 11.57 -10.82 15.82
C ARG A 317 11.05 -10.85 14.38
N HIS A 318 9.75 -10.92 14.20
CA HIS A 318 9.03 -11.05 12.93
C HIS A 318 9.24 -12.38 12.18
N VAL A 319 9.84 -13.41 12.77
CA VAL A 319 10.03 -14.72 12.15
C VAL A 319 9.47 -15.80 13.06
N THR A 320 8.39 -16.45 12.62
CA THR A 320 7.82 -17.63 13.27
C THR A 320 8.37 -18.88 12.58
N GLU A 321 8.88 -19.83 13.37
CA GLU A 321 9.35 -21.14 12.91
C GLU A 321 8.28 -22.19 13.16
N TYR A 322 7.97 -22.98 12.15
CA TYR A 322 7.06 -24.13 12.19
C TYR A 322 7.87 -25.40 11.99
N VAL A 323 7.99 -26.22 13.02
CA VAL A 323 8.67 -27.52 12.97
C VAL A 323 7.68 -28.58 12.51
N LEU A 324 7.94 -29.25 11.40
CA LEU A 324 7.09 -30.30 10.87
C LEU A 324 7.40 -31.67 11.50
N ALA A 325 6.49 -32.64 11.38
CA ALA A 325 6.64 -33.97 11.97
C ALA A 325 7.86 -34.74 11.44
N ASP A 326 8.37 -34.43 10.25
CA ASP A 326 9.58 -35.04 9.67
C ASP A 326 10.87 -34.30 10.03
N GLY A 327 10.80 -33.28 10.89
CA GLY A 327 11.92 -32.48 11.39
C GLY A 327 12.29 -31.29 10.53
N ARG A 328 11.67 -31.11 9.34
CA ARG A 328 11.84 -29.88 8.53
C ARG A 328 11.25 -28.66 9.22
N ARG A 329 11.85 -27.50 8.97
CA ARG A 329 11.41 -26.20 9.49
C ARG A 329 11.00 -25.30 8.34
N ILE A 330 9.88 -24.64 8.52
CA ILE A 330 9.38 -23.59 7.62
C ILE A 330 9.31 -22.29 8.43
N HIS A 331 9.82 -21.19 7.87
CA HIS A 331 9.82 -19.90 8.53
C HIS A 331 8.81 -18.98 7.87
N LEU A 332 7.93 -18.36 8.65
CA LEU A 332 6.94 -17.38 8.20
C LEU A 332 7.30 -15.99 8.72
N LEU A 333 7.43 -15.01 7.83
CA LEU A 333 7.67 -13.62 8.20
C LEU A 333 6.35 -12.92 8.54
N ALA A 334 6.42 -12.05 9.55
CA ALA A 334 5.35 -11.14 9.95
C ALA A 334 3.98 -11.84 10.09
N GLN A 335 3.97 -13.12 10.50
CA GLN A 335 2.74 -13.92 10.64
C GLN A 335 1.87 -13.97 9.37
N GLY A 336 2.47 -13.82 8.18
CA GLY A 336 1.78 -13.76 6.90
C GLY A 336 1.16 -12.40 6.55
N ALA A 337 1.29 -11.40 7.40
CA ALA A 337 0.90 -10.02 7.10
C ALA A 337 1.81 -9.41 6.02
N LEU A 338 1.45 -8.22 5.53
CA LEU A 338 2.21 -7.46 4.55
C LEU A 338 3.63 -7.14 5.09
N VAL A 339 4.62 -7.92 4.64
CA VAL A 339 5.95 -7.99 5.28
C VAL A 339 6.72 -6.68 5.23
N ASN A 340 6.60 -5.92 4.13
CA ASN A 340 7.35 -4.69 3.91
C ASN A 340 6.97 -3.56 4.87
N ILE A 341 5.79 -3.61 5.48
CA ILE A 341 5.34 -2.63 6.46
C ILE A 341 5.37 -3.23 7.88
N ALA A 342 4.99 -4.50 8.03
CA ALA A 342 4.99 -5.15 9.35
C ALA A 342 6.40 -5.41 9.91
N ALA A 343 7.41 -5.58 9.05
CA ALA A 343 8.79 -5.85 9.43
C ALA A 343 9.82 -4.81 8.95
N SER A 344 9.36 -3.66 8.42
CA SER A 344 10.21 -2.59 7.89
C SER A 344 9.42 -1.27 7.87
N ASP A 345 10.05 -0.18 7.42
CA ASP A 345 9.45 1.15 7.35
C ASP A 345 8.55 1.37 6.11
N GLY A 346 8.18 0.31 5.40
CA GLY A 346 7.37 0.39 4.19
C GLY A 346 8.14 0.95 2.98
N HIS A 347 7.42 1.56 2.06
CA HIS A 347 7.98 2.07 0.82
C HIS A 347 8.95 3.25 1.06
N PRO A 348 9.97 3.44 0.19
CA PRO A 348 10.84 4.62 0.25
C PRO A 348 10.06 5.93 0.19
N ILE A 349 10.58 6.95 0.89
CA ILE A 349 9.90 8.27 0.99
C ILE A 349 9.68 8.87 -0.39
N GLU A 350 10.67 8.79 -1.28
CA GLU A 350 10.60 9.36 -2.62
C GLU A 350 9.56 8.68 -3.52
N ILE A 351 9.22 7.44 -3.23
CA ILE A 351 8.13 6.72 -3.90
C ILE A 351 6.79 7.22 -3.35
N MET A 352 6.65 7.27 -2.02
CA MET A 352 5.41 7.74 -1.39
C MET A 352 5.18 9.24 -1.61
N ASP A 353 6.22 10.03 -1.85
CA ASP A 353 6.15 11.43 -2.26
C ASP A 353 5.31 11.60 -3.55
N MET A 354 5.50 10.71 -4.54
CA MET A 354 4.65 10.70 -5.74
C MET A 354 3.26 10.15 -5.48
N SER A 355 3.13 9.00 -4.79
CA SER A 355 1.84 8.39 -4.47
C SER A 355 0.96 9.32 -3.64
N PHE A 356 1.52 9.97 -2.65
CA PHE A 356 0.78 10.90 -1.81
C PHE A 356 0.54 12.27 -2.47
N SER A 357 1.35 12.66 -3.46
CA SER A 357 0.97 13.76 -4.36
C SER A 357 -0.28 13.42 -5.18
N VAL A 358 -0.39 12.17 -5.66
CA VAL A 358 -1.61 11.68 -6.32
C VAL A 358 -2.80 11.72 -5.35
N GLN A 359 -2.65 11.25 -4.11
CA GLN A 359 -3.70 11.29 -3.09
C GLN A 359 -4.11 12.74 -2.75
N ALA A 360 -3.14 13.60 -2.47
CA ALA A 360 -3.38 15.00 -2.13
C ALA A 360 -4.17 15.72 -3.23
N LEU A 361 -3.77 15.52 -4.48
CA LEU A 361 -4.43 16.15 -5.62
C LEU A 361 -5.75 15.46 -6.02
N SER A 362 -5.95 14.19 -5.68
CA SER A 362 -7.27 13.54 -5.78
C SER A 362 -8.26 14.17 -4.81
N ILE A 363 -7.86 14.40 -3.56
CA ILE A 363 -8.68 15.08 -2.56
C ILE A 363 -8.95 16.54 -2.95
N HIS A 364 -7.93 17.25 -3.46
CA HIS A 364 -8.09 18.60 -3.99
C HIS A 364 -9.07 18.64 -5.16
N HIS A 365 -8.98 17.69 -6.10
CA HIS A 365 -9.91 17.58 -7.22
C HIS A 365 -11.34 17.32 -6.74
N LEU A 366 -11.55 16.39 -5.82
CA LEU A 366 -12.86 16.12 -5.23
C LEU A 366 -13.42 17.30 -4.44
N ALA A 367 -12.59 18.04 -3.71
CA ALA A 367 -13.03 19.24 -3.00
C ALA A 367 -13.65 20.30 -3.95
N ASN A 368 -13.13 20.41 -5.16
CA ASN A 368 -13.55 21.39 -6.16
C ASN A 368 -14.61 20.86 -7.14
N HIS A 369 -14.56 19.57 -7.51
CA HIS A 369 -15.29 19.01 -8.65
C HIS A 369 -16.15 17.79 -8.34
N ALA A 370 -16.31 17.37 -7.09
CA ALA A 370 -17.09 16.17 -6.76
C ALA A 370 -18.55 16.25 -7.27
N GLN A 371 -19.13 17.45 -7.32
CA GLN A 371 -20.49 17.67 -7.83
C GLN A 371 -20.63 17.42 -9.35
N ASP A 372 -19.52 17.40 -10.07
CA ASP A 372 -19.48 17.15 -11.51
C ASP A 372 -19.30 15.66 -11.85
N LEU A 373 -19.06 14.83 -10.82
CA LEU A 373 -18.81 13.41 -10.94
C LEU A 373 -20.04 12.59 -10.50
N ALA A 374 -20.43 11.63 -11.32
CA ALA A 374 -21.44 10.65 -10.90
C ALA A 374 -20.86 9.69 -9.82
N PRO A 375 -21.71 9.07 -8.99
CA PRO A 375 -21.26 7.93 -8.17
C PRO A 375 -20.57 6.87 -9.02
N GLY A 376 -19.41 6.37 -8.57
CA GLY A 376 -18.62 5.40 -9.32
C GLY A 376 -17.11 5.61 -9.14
N VAL A 377 -16.33 4.76 -9.80
CA VAL A 377 -14.86 4.78 -9.75
C VAL A 377 -14.30 5.56 -10.95
N HIS A 378 -13.61 6.65 -10.67
CA HIS A 378 -13.06 7.58 -11.64
C HIS A 378 -11.52 7.56 -11.65
N PRO A 379 -10.87 7.78 -12.81
CA PRO A 379 -9.44 8.03 -12.84
C PRO A 379 -9.12 9.44 -12.29
N LEU A 380 -7.91 9.64 -11.79
CA LEU A 380 -7.37 10.99 -11.61
C LEU A 380 -7.26 11.67 -12.99
N PRO A 381 -7.59 12.96 -13.15
CA PRO A 381 -7.36 13.68 -14.40
C PRO A 381 -5.91 13.54 -14.89
N ALA A 382 -5.75 13.20 -16.16
CA ALA A 382 -4.46 12.83 -16.73
C ALA A 382 -3.43 13.98 -16.70
N ASP A 383 -3.89 15.21 -16.80
CA ASP A 383 -3.05 16.42 -16.70
C ASP A 383 -2.47 16.61 -15.29
N ILE A 384 -3.20 16.23 -14.25
CA ILE A 384 -2.71 16.25 -12.86
C ILE A 384 -1.62 15.19 -12.69
N ASP A 385 -1.86 13.96 -13.13
CA ASP A 385 -0.88 12.87 -13.06
C ASP A 385 0.41 13.19 -13.84
N GLU A 386 0.27 13.78 -15.06
CA GLU A 386 1.39 14.23 -15.87
C GLU A 386 2.16 15.38 -15.18
N ALA A 387 1.47 16.33 -14.55
CA ALA A 387 2.11 17.43 -13.85
C ALA A 387 2.96 16.94 -12.66
N ILE A 388 2.49 15.94 -11.90
CA ILE A 388 3.29 15.29 -10.84
C ILE A 388 4.59 14.73 -11.43
N ALA A 389 4.50 13.98 -12.53
CA ALA A 389 5.67 13.37 -13.17
C ALA A 389 6.68 14.43 -13.66
N ARG A 390 6.20 15.53 -14.28
CA ARG A 390 7.05 16.63 -14.73
C ARG A 390 7.75 17.32 -13.59
N THR A 391 7.02 17.66 -12.53
CA THR A 391 7.60 18.28 -11.32
C THR A 391 8.65 17.36 -10.72
N ARG A 392 8.39 16.05 -10.62
CA ARG A 392 9.39 15.11 -10.09
C ARG A 392 10.67 15.06 -10.92
N LEU A 393 10.57 15.07 -12.25
CA LEU A 393 11.72 15.12 -13.15
C LEU A 393 12.53 16.43 -12.97
N GLU A 394 11.85 17.56 -12.87
CA GLU A 394 12.47 18.85 -12.64
C GLU A 394 13.24 18.89 -11.30
N LEU A 395 12.62 18.36 -10.23
CA LEU A 395 13.27 18.25 -8.92
C LEU A 395 14.50 17.33 -8.93
N LEU A 396 14.53 16.35 -9.83
CA LEU A 396 15.69 15.49 -10.08
C LEU A 396 16.75 16.15 -11.00
N GLY A 397 16.51 17.38 -11.47
CA GLY A 397 17.37 18.07 -12.43
C GLY A 397 17.37 17.44 -13.83
N MET A 398 16.32 16.69 -14.16
CA MET A 398 16.15 16.04 -15.47
C MET A 398 15.26 16.86 -16.38
N HIS A 399 15.61 16.96 -17.65
CA HIS A 399 14.86 17.71 -18.64
C HIS A 399 14.41 16.76 -19.76
N LEU A 400 13.15 16.88 -20.14
CA LEU A 400 12.60 16.13 -21.27
C LEU A 400 12.89 16.84 -22.57
N GLU A 401 13.03 16.07 -23.64
CA GLU A 401 13.00 16.60 -25.00
C GLU A 401 11.66 17.25 -25.30
N VAL A 402 11.68 18.38 -25.98
CA VAL A 402 10.47 19.11 -26.40
C VAL A 402 10.14 18.73 -27.82
N ALA A 403 8.93 18.15 -28.02
CA ALA A 403 8.47 17.81 -29.36
C ALA A 403 8.32 19.08 -30.21
N ARG A 404 8.81 19.05 -31.46
CA ARG A 404 8.62 20.14 -32.40
C ARG A 404 7.17 20.18 -32.90
N PRO A 405 6.63 21.34 -33.29
CA PRO A 405 5.27 21.44 -33.78
C PRO A 405 4.93 20.47 -34.90
N GLU A 406 5.90 20.19 -35.80
CA GLU A 406 5.69 19.25 -36.91
C GLU A 406 5.56 17.80 -36.40
N GLN A 407 6.28 17.43 -35.34
CA GLN A 407 6.20 16.10 -34.71
C GLN A 407 4.84 15.92 -34.03
N GLU A 408 4.37 16.93 -33.31
CA GLU A 408 3.03 16.90 -32.70
C GLU A 408 1.92 16.84 -33.76
N ALA A 409 2.04 17.61 -34.82
CA ALA A 409 1.08 17.61 -35.92
C ALA A 409 1.04 16.24 -36.61
N TYR A 410 2.20 15.62 -36.85
CA TYR A 410 2.29 14.28 -37.44
C TYR A 410 1.60 13.21 -36.59
N VAL A 411 1.86 13.18 -35.29
CA VAL A 411 1.26 12.19 -34.37
C VAL A 411 -0.26 12.36 -34.25
N ARG A 412 -0.76 13.60 -34.34
CA ARG A 412 -2.21 13.91 -34.28
C ARG A 412 -2.92 13.76 -35.63
N SER A 413 -2.18 13.59 -36.71
CA SER A 413 -2.74 13.46 -38.06
C SER A 413 -2.91 11.97 -38.42
N TRP A 414 -3.99 11.69 -39.13
CA TRP A 414 -4.21 10.36 -39.73
C TRP A 414 -3.77 10.30 -41.21
N ARG A 415 -3.23 11.39 -41.74
CA ARG A 415 -2.74 11.52 -43.12
C ARG A 415 -1.24 11.67 -43.15
#